data_eab5345d867c062c6803db8d7061d16e
#
_entry.id   eab5345d867c062c6803db8d7061d16e
#
_cell.length_a   1.000
_cell.length_b   1.000
_cell.length_c   1.000
_cell.angle_alpha   90.00
_cell.angle_beta   90.00
_cell.angle_gamma   90.00
#
_symmetry.space_group_name_H-M   'P 1'
#
loop_
_entity.id
_entity.type
_entity.pdbx_description
1 polymer ?
#
loop_
_entity_poly.entity_id
_entity_poly.type
_entity_poly.pdbx_seq_one_letter_code
_entity_poly.pdbx_strand_id
1 'polypeptide(L)'
;MESICIFMEMQWLDSSSIHTGEDFHGPFEITDANRPFMIQISEGTTRELDERALTFLKKYAKRIEVLDAKELGLSTIDASVVDYFNHALFNNVYPIYNHALATKREHPLATRRYMWKVEY
;
A
#
# COMPACT_ATOMS: atom_id res chain seq x y z
N MET A 1 1.08 8.65 1.90
CA MET A 1 0.23 9.39 0.95
C MET A 1 -0.96 8.53 0.50
N GLU A 2 -0.76 7.29 0.08
CA GLU A 2 -1.81 6.39 -0.45
C GLU A 2 -3.01 6.23 0.51
N SER A 3 -2.74 5.89 1.77
CA SER A 3 -3.78 5.72 2.78
C SER A 3 -4.64 6.97 2.97
N ILE A 4 -4.01 8.14 3.15
CA ILE A 4 -4.71 9.38 3.50
C ILE A 4 -5.37 10.00 2.26
N CYS A 5 -4.60 10.23 1.21
CA CYS A 5 -5.09 11.00 0.05
C CYS A 5 -5.96 10.16 -0.88
N ILE A 6 -5.63 8.90 -1.08
CA ILE A 6 -6.39 8.07 -2.02
C ILE A 6 -7.51 7.32 -1.30
N PHE A 7 -7.18 6.48 -0.32
CA PHE A 7 -8.21 5.65 0.29
C PHE A 7 -9.19 6.47 1.12
N MET A 8 -8.73 7.35 2.01
CA MET A 8 -9.64 8.14 2.84
C MET A 8 -10.28 9.29 2.03
N GLU A 9 -9.47 10.16 1.42
CA GLU A 9 -9.97 11.38 0.79
C GLU A 9 -10.77 11.10 -0.49
N MET A 10 -10.17 10.32 -1.41
CA MET A 10 -10.76 10.11 -2.74
C MET A 10 -11.70 8.92 -2.80
N GLN A 11 -11.50 7.91 -1.97
CA GLN A 11 -12.28 6.67 -2.02
C GLN A 11 -13.18 6.46 -0.80
N TRP A 12 -13.08 7.32 0.21
CA TRP A 12 -13.88 7.27 1.45
C TRP A 12 -13.81 5.91 2.15
N LEU A 13 -12.61 5.34 2.16
CA LEU A 13 -12.29 4.09 2.84
C LEU A 13 -11.48 4.40 4.09
N ASP A 14 -11.89 3.82 5.21
CA ASP A 14 -11.06 3.82 6.39
C ASP A 14 -9.76 3.05 6.10
N SER A 15 -8.64 3.66 6.39
CA SER A 15 -7.34 3.04 6.13
C SER A 15 -6.27 3.57 7.07
N SER A 16 -5.20 2.81 7.19
CA SER A 16 -3.99 3.22 7.88
C SER A 16 -2.76 2.74 7.12
N SER A 17 -1.66 3.46 7.30
CA SER A 17 -0.36 3.10 6.74
C SER A 17 0.55 2.68 7.88
N ILE A 18 1.07 1.45 7.81
CA ILE A 18 1.88 0.85 8.86
C ILE A 18 3.21 0.44 8.25
N HIS A 19 4.29 0.84 8.89
CA HIS A 19 5.63 0.40 8.51
C HIS A 19 5.84 -1.05 8.96
N THR A 20 6.37 -1.91 8.11
CA THR A 20 6.55 -3.34 8.40
C THR A 20 7.43 -3.61 9.64
N GLY A 21 8.38 -2.72 9.94
CA GLY A 21 9.16 -2.76 11.17
C GLY A 21 8.34 -2.53 12.45
N GLU A 22 7.20 -1.83 12.34
CA GLU A 22 6.28 -1.56 13.46
C GLU A 22 5.09 -2.53 13.52
N ASP A 23 4.88 -3.33 12.48
CA ASP A 23 3.69 -4.18 12.35
C ASP A 23 3.49 -5.09 13.58
N PHE A 24 4.56 -5.72 14.06
CA PHE A 24 4.53 -6.62 15.20
C PHE A 24 4.56 -5.97 16.59
N HIS A 25 4.46 -4.65 16.67
CA HIS A 25 4.32 -3.89 17.93
C HIS A 25 2.85 -3.53 18.26
N GLY A 26 1.90 -4.19 17.60
CA GLY A 26 0.47 -4.00 17.84
C GLY A 26 -0.40 -4.13 16.61
N PRO A 27 -0.07 -3.49 15.48
CA PRO A 27 -0.91 -3.51 14.28
C PRO A 27 -1.29 -4.91 13.77
N PHE A 28 -0.43 -5.89 13.91
CA PHE A 28 -0.70 -7.27 13.49
C PHE A 28 -1.93 -7.89 14.20
N GLU A 29 -2.30 -7.43 15.39
CA GLU A 29 -3.45 -7.92 16.17
C GLU A 29 -4.80 -7.62 15.49
N ILE A 30 -4.86 -6.64 14.60
CA ILE A 30 -6.09 -6.34 13.84
C ILE A 30 -6.22 -7.18 12.56
N THR A 31 -5.28 -8.10 12.30
CA THR A 31 -5.30 -8.93 11.10
C THR A 31 -6.40 -9.98 11.18
N ASP A 32 -7.26 -10.01 10.18
CA ASP A 32 -8.30 -11.02 10.04
C ASP A 32 -8.55 -11.40 8.56
N ALA A 33 -9.34 -12.44 8.35
CA ALA A 33 -9.61 -12.96 7.01
C ALA A 33 -10.40 -12.01 6.10
N ASN A 34 -11.13 -11.04 6.64
CA ASN A 34 -12.04 -10.18 5.89
C ASN A 34 -11.43 -8.83 5.57
N ARG A 35 -10.47 -8.39 6.38
CA ARG A 35 -9.80 -7.12 6.21
C ARG A 35 -8.88 -7.15 4.99
N PRO A 36 -8.98 -6.16 4.09
CA PRO A 36 -8.05 -6.05 2.97
C PRO A 36 -6.71 -5.45 3.42
N PHE A 37 -5.65 -6.01 2.88
CA PHE A 37 -4.28 -5.53 3.07
C PHE A 37 -3.66 -5.26 1.70
N MET A 38 -2.91 -4.18 1.60
CA MET A 38 -2.00 -3.92 0.50
C MET A 38 -0.60 -3.80 1.10
N ILE A 39 0.31 -4.68 0.69
CA ILE A 39 1.68 -4.69 1.19
C ILE A 39 2.66 -4.37 0.08
N GLN A 40 3.58 -3.47 0.36
CA GLN A 40 4.75 -3.18 -0.47
C GLN A 40 5.92 -4.03 0.02
N ILE A 41 6.57 -4.72 -0.90
CA ILE A 41 7.83 -5.41 -0.64
C ILE A 41 8.93 -4.64 -1.34
N SER A 42 9.78 -4.00 -0.56
CA SER A 42 10.90 -3.21 -1.07
C SER A 42 12.00 -4.12 -1.65
N GLU A 43 12.81 -3.58 -2.54
CA GLU A 43 14.08 -4.18 -2.89
C GLU A 43 15.19 -3.47 -2.11
N GLY A 44 16.13 -4.24 -1.54
CA GLY A 44 17.23 -3.71 -0.73
C GLY A 44 17.12 -4.05 0.76
N THR A 45 17.60 -3.15 1.61
CA THR A 45 17.91 -3.43 3.02
C THR A 45 16.69 -3.74 3.91
N THR A 46 15.50 -3.27 3.56
CA THR A 46 14.29 -3.48 4.36
C THR A 46 13.48 -4.70 3.94
N ARG A 47 13.86 -5.37 2.86
CA ARG A 47 13.10 -6.47 2.26
C ARG A 47 12.75 -7.58 3.25
N GLU A 48 13.67 -7.97 4.11
CA GLU A 48 13.45 -9.04 5.09
C GLU A 48 12.30 -8.72 6.06
N LEU A 49 12.14 -7.45 6.44
CA LEU A 49 11.04 -7.02 7.30
C LEU A 49 9.69 -7.11 6.56
N ASP A 50 9.67 -6.70 5.30
CA ASP A 50 8.49 -6.75 4.45
C ASP A 50 8.06 -8.20 4.20
N GLU A 51 9.00 -9.10 3.90
CA GLU A 51 8.74 -10.53 3.69
C GLU A 51 8.25 -11.23 4.97
N ARG A 52 8.74 -10.82 6.14
CA ARG A 52 8.24 -11.30 7.43
C ARG A 52 6.76 -10.92 7.62
N ALA A 53 6.41 -9.66 7.36
CA ALA A 53 5.03 -9.19 7.43
C ALA A 53 4.14 -9.92 6.41
N LEU A 54 4.60 -10.08 5.17
CA LEU A 54 3.87 -10.83 4.14
C LEU A 54 3.64 -12.29 4.55
N THR A 55 4.63 -12.94 5.16
CA THR A 55 4.50 -14.32 5.65
C THR A 55 3.40 -14.44 6.69
N PHE A 56 3.32 -13.48 7.61
CA PHE A 56 2.26 -13.42 8.60
C PHE A 56 0.89 -13.18 7.95
N LEU A 57 0.78 -12.19 7.06
CA LEU A 57 -0.46 -11.88 6.37
C LEU A 57 -0.97 -13.07 5.55
N LYS A 58 -0.12 -13.78 4.83
CA LYS A 58 -0.50 -15.00 4.06
C LYS A 58 -1.11 -16.09 4.93
N LYS A 59 -0.76 -16.14 6.21
CA LYS A 59 -1.29 -17.13 7.16
C LYS A 59 -2.67 -16.75 7.71
N TYR A 60 -2.91 -15.46 7.96
CA TYR A 60 -4.08 -15.01 8.71
C TYR A 60 -5.06 -14.15 7.94
N ALA A 61 -4.64 -13.49 6.86
CA ALA A 61 -5.50 -12.71 5.98
C ALA A 61 -5.87 -13.49 4.71
N LYS A 62 -6.99 -13.13 4.07
CA LYS A 62 -7.41 -13.72 2.78
C LYS A 62 -7.45 -12.71 1.64
N ARG A 63 -7.36 -11.43 1.96
CA ARG A 63 -7.49 -10.33 1.00
C ARG A 63 -6.21 -9.51 1.01
N ILE A 64 -5.21 -9.98 0.28
CA ILE A 64 -3.87 -9.36 0.25
C ILE A 64 -3.54 -8.99 -1.19
N GLU A 65 -3.22 -7.74 -1.39
CA GLU A 65 -2.58 -7.24 -2.62
C GLU A 65 -1.10 -7.02 -2.33
N VAL A 66 -0.25 -7.63 -3.15
CA VAL A 66 1.21 -7.58 -2.98
C VAL A 66 1.83 -6.77 -4.10
N LEU A 67 2.57 -5.73 -3.76
CA LEU A 67 3.39 -4.94 -4.68
C LEU A 67 4.86 -5.24 -4.38
N ASP A 68 5.46 -6.15 -5.13
CA ASP A 68 6.87 -6.51 -4.96
C ASP A 68 7.75 -5.72 -5.92
N ALA A 69 8.62 -4.87 -5.38
CA ALA A 69 9.53 -4.02 -6.15
C ALA A 69 10.48 -4.84 -7.05
N LYS A 70 10.88 -6.02 -6.61
CA LYS A 70 11.71 -6.93 -7.38
C LYS A 70 11.00 -7.45 -8.62
N GLU A 71 9.76 -7.90 -8.47
CA GLU A 71 8.92 -8.39 -9.57
C GLU A 71 8.52 -7.25 -10.51
N LEU A 72 8.41 -6.02 -9.99
CA LEU A 72 8.13 -4.82 -10.75
C LEU A 72 9.35 -4.23 -11.47
N GLY A 73 10.52 -4.88 -11.38
CA GLY A 73 11.70 -4.56 -12.18
C GLY A 73 12.86 -3.92 -11.44
N LEU A 74 12.78 -3.62 -10.15
CA LEU A 74 13.90 -3.02 -9.40
C LEU A 74 15.09 -3.99 -9.26
N SER A 75 14.92 -5.28 -9.48
CA SER A 75 16.02 -6.24 -9.53
C SER A 75 17.08 -5.96 -10.60
N THR A 76 16.77 -5.06 -11.56
CA THR A 76 17.71 -4.62 -12.60
C THR A 76 18.60 -3.44 -12.16
N ILE A 77 18.31 -2.85 -11.02
CA ILE A 77 19.06 -1.74 -10.44
C ILE A 77 20.20 -2.29 -9.56
N ASP A 78 21.34 -1.64 -9.59
CA ASP A 78 22.50 -2.02 -8.77
C ASP A 78 22.13 -2.02 -7.28
N ALA A 79 22.53 -3.08 -6.57
CA ALA A 79 22.19 -3.27 -5.15
C ALA A 79 22.68 -2.15 -4.23
N SER A 80 23.74 -1.43 -4.61
CA SER A 80 24.28 -0.32 -3.80
C SER A 80 23.39 0.92 -3.78
N VAL A 81 22.43 1.02 -4.71
CA VAL A 81 21.56 2.20 -4.86
C VAL A 81 20.07 1.87 -4.94
N VAL A 82 19.70 0.59 -5.01
CA VAL A 82 18.31 0.15 -5.24
C VAL A 82 17.34 0.69 -4.18
N ASP A 83 17.75 0.82 -2.94
CA ASP A 83 16.92 1.34 -1.85
C ASP A 83 16.28 2.70 -2.17
N TYR A 84 17.00 3.56 -2.90
CA TYR A 84 16.51 4.89 -3.28
C TYR A 84 15.41 4.87 -4.33
N PHE A 85 15.25 3.78 -5.07
CA PHE A 85 14.31 3.67 -6.18
C PHE A 85 12.95 3.10 -5.78
N ASN A 86 12.82 2.43 -4.62
CA ASN A 86 11.56 1.87 -4.16
C ASN A 86 10.42 2.90 -4.15
N HIS A 87 10.66 4.06 -3.56
CA HIS A 87 9.66 5.12 -3.47
C HIS A 87 9.23 5.65 -4.85
N ALA A 88 10.19 5.85 -5.76
CA ALA A 88 9.91 6.28 -7.12
C ALA A 88 9.07 5.23 -7.88
N LEU A 89 9.40 3.94 -7.75
CA LEU A 89 8.64 2.87 -8.37
C LEU A 89 7.19 2.87 -7.87
N PHE A 90 6.98 2.78 -6.56
CA PHE A 90 5.63 2.67 -6.00
C PHE A 90 4.77 3.88 -6.31
N ASN A 91 5.33 5.10 -6.30
CA ASN A 91 4.61 6.31 -6.71
C ASN A 91 4.13 6.28 -8.16
N ASN A 92 4.81 5.56 -9.05
CA ASN A 92 4.38 5.40 -10.45
C ASN A 92 3.42 4.21 -10.65
N VAL A 93 3.45 3.22 -9.78
CA VAL A 93 2.56 2.04 -9.84
C VAL A 93 1.19 2.34 -9.23
N TYR A 94 1.13 3.06 -8.12
CA TYR A 94 -0.13 3.37 -7.42
C TYR A 94 -1.22 4.00 -8.29
N PRO A 95 -0.95 4.95 -9.19
CA PRO A 95 -1.99 5.51 -10.04
C PRO A 95 -2.77 4.46 -10.83
N ILE A 96 -2.12 3.37 -11.26
CA ILE A 96 -2.76 2.27 -11.98
C ILE A 96 -3.79 1.58 -11.08
N TYR A 97 -3.38 1.23 -9.85
CA TYR A 97 -4.26 0.62 -8.85
C TYR A 97 -5.41 1.54 -8.45
N ASN A 98 -5.13 2.83 -8.31
CA ASN A 98 -6.12 3.83 -7.91
C ASN A 98 -7.22 3.99 -8.95
N HIS A 99 -6.86 4.03 -10.23
CA HIS A 99 -7.83 4.06 -11.33
C HIS A 99 -8.63 2.75 -11.41
N ALA A 100 -7.99 1.61 -11.26
CA ALA A 100 -8.67 0.32 -11.24
C ALA A 100 -9.65 0.20 -10.06
N LEU A 101 -9.24 0.65 -8.87
CA LEU A 101 -10.09 0.68 -7.68
C LEU A 101 -11.30 1.61 -7.88
N ALA A 102 -11.07 2.84 -8.35
CA ALA A 102 -12.13 3.81 -8.62
C ALA A 102 -13.15 3.28 -9.62
N THR A 103 -12.68 2.64 -10.70
CA THR A 103 -13.55 2.02 -11.71
C THR A 103 -14.36 0.86 -11.11
N LYS A 104 -13.70 -0.05 -10.38
CA LYS A 104 -14.36 -1.21 -9.77
C LYS A 104 -15.41 -0.82 -8.73
N ARG A 105 -15.19 0.29 -8.03
CA ARG A 105 -16.11 0.80 -7.00
C ARG A 105 -17.15 1.78 -7.56
N GLU A 106 -17.08 2.13 -8.83
CA GLU A 106 -17.91 3.18 -9.44
C GLU A 106 -17.82 4.50 -8.67
N HIS A 107 -16.63 4.78 -8.11
CA HIS A 107 -16.35 5.95 -7.28
C HIS A 107 -15.15 6.72 -7.83
N PRO A 108 -15.39 7.73 -8.70
CA PRO A 108 -14.34 8.49 -9.37
C PRO A 108 -13.36 9.15 -8.40
N LEU A 109 -12.06 9.16 -8.74
CA LEU A 109 -11.01 9.78 -7.92
C LEU A 109 -11.22 11.28 -7.65
N ALA A 110 -11.99 11.98 -8.50
CA ALA A 110 -12.32 13.39 -8.33
C ALA A 110 -13.47 13.63 -7.33
N THR A 111 -14.14 12.57 -6.84
CA THR A 111 -15.26 12.70 -5.92
C THR A 111 -14.79 13.29 -4.59
N ARG A 112 -15.49 14.34 -4.13
CA ARG A 112 -15.23 14.96 -2.82
C ARG A 112 -16.55 15.11 -2.07
N ARG A 113 -16.51 14.93 -0.75
CA ARG A 113 -17.66 15.13 0.13
C ARG A 113 -17.69 16.54 0.68
N TYR A 114 -16.58 17.01 1.18
CA TYR A 114 -16.44 18.29 1.88
C TYR A 114 -15.43 19.24 1.21
N MET A 115 -14.28 18.72 0.77
CA MET A 115 -13.20 19.51 0.18
C MET A 115 -13.72 20.36 -0.98
N TRP A 116 -13.45 21.66 -0.92
CA TRP A 116 -13.93 22.69 -1.88
C TRP A 116 -15.45 22.89 -1.97
N LYS A 117 -16.23 22.30 -1.03
CA LYS A 117 -17.70 22.41 -1.01
C LYS A 117 -18.23 23.11 0.23
N VAL A 118 -17.48 23.08 1.32
CA VAL A 118 -17.84 23.69 2.60
C VAL A 118 -16.63 24.41 3.19
N GLU A 119 -16.87 25.33 4.12
CA GLU A 119 -15.82 25.92 4.96
C GLU A 119 -15.40 24.91 6.06
N TYR A 120 -14.09 24.83 6.38
CA TYR A 120 -13.52 23.98 7.42
C TYR A 120 -12.23 24.54 8.02
#